data_d5e0a88f00bc9ef3c851f05cc42e284d
#
_entry.id   d5e0a88f00bc9ef3c851f05cc42e284d
#
_cell.length_a   1.000
_cell.length_b   1.000
_cell.length_c   1.000
_cell.angle_alpha   90.00
_cell.angle_beta   90.00
_cell.angle_gamma   90.00
#
_symmetry.space_group_name_H-M   'P 1'
#
loop_
_entity.id
_entity.type
_entity.pdbx_description
1 polymer ?
#
loop_
_entity_poly.entity_id
_entity_poly.type
_entity_poly.pdbx_seq_one_letter_code
_entity_poly.pdbx_strand_id
1 'polypeptide(L)'
;MTYASPLVPDDFVVPENLVTETFRLRMLTIHDVVKDYDAVMTSRKYLQGVFGPSSDWPAEDLSLEQDLIDLAWHQKEFQNRTSFAYTVTSLDEQRCLGCVYLYPTQVTDYDIQVILWARQSELASGLETRLLKSVKDWIEE
;
A
#
# COMPACT_ATOMS: atom_id res chain seq x y z
N MET A 1 -3.21 26.48 -7.48
CA MET A 1 -3.25 25.05 -7.21
C MET A 1 -3.54 24.81 -5.73
N THR A 2 -4.51 23.96 -5.44
CA THR A 2 -4.86 23.63 -4.07
C THR A 2 -4.23 22.29 -3.71
N TYR A 3 -3.46 22.26 -2.65
CA TYR A 3 -2.92 21.00 -2.14
C TYR A 3 -4.00 20.32 -1.31
N ALA A 4 -4.01 18.96 -1.36
CA ALA A 4 -4.90 18.19 -0.51
C ALA A 4 -4.58 18.46 0.96
N SER A 5 -5.61 18.50 1.80
CA SER A 5 -5.43 18.64 3.23
C SER A 5 -4.77 17.40 3.82
N PRO A 6 -3.90 17.55 4.82
CA PRO A 6 -3.35 16.38 5.51
C PRO A 6 -4.46 15.49 6.06
N LEU A 7 -4.24 14.19 6.00
CA LEU A 7 -5.21 13.19 6.46
C LEU A 7 -5.29 13.11 7.98
N VAL A 8 -4.23 13.51 8.67
CA VAL A 8 -4.11 13.41 10.12
C VAL A 8 -3.72 14.76 10.73
N PRO A 9 -4.00 15.00 12.03
CA PRO A 9 -3.56 16.23 12.70
C PRO A 9 -2.04 16.41 12.70
N ASP A 10 -1.59 17.66 12.75
CA ASP A 10 -0.17 18.00 12.67
C ASP A 10 0.65 17.37 13.80
N ASP A 11 0.06 17.20 14.98
CA ASP A 11 0.74 16.65 16.15
C ASP A 11 0.69 15.13 16.22
N PHE A 12 0.02 14.47 15.26
CA PHE A 12 -0.06 13.02 15.23
C PHE A 12 1.19 12.44 14.59
N VAL A 13 1.85 11.51 15.28
CA VAL A 13 3.02 10.81 14.72
C VAL A 13 2.52 9.61 13.95
N VAL A 14 2.71 9.64 12.62
CA VAL A 14 2.29 8.55 11.74
C VAL A 14 3.27 7.38 11.87
N PRO A 15 2.79 6.18 12.28
CA PRO A 15 3.69 5.02 12.35
C PRO A 15 4.27 4.68 10.99
N GLU A 16 5.57 4.40 10.96
CA GLU A 16 6.25 4.02 9.71
C GLU A 16 6.41 2.52 9.58
N ASN A 17 6.10 1.75 10.60
CA ASN A 17 6.19 0.30 10.53
C ASN A 17 5.27 -0.39 11.54
N LEU A 18 4.92 -1.63 11.21
CA LEU A 18 4.15 -2.54 12.05
C LEU A 18 4.73 -3.93 11.82
N VAL A 19 5.04 -4.66 12.89
CA VAL A 19 5.56 -6.03 12.78
C VAL A 19 4.55 -6.99 13.39
N THR A 20 4.19 -8.05 12.64
CA THR A 20 3.37 -9.14 13.13
C THR A 20 4.19 -10.43 13.19
N GLU A 21 3.56 -11.54 13.56
CA GLU A 21 4.25 -12.83 13.62
C GLU A 21 4.67 -13.35 12.24
N THR A 22 3.99 -12.95 11.18
CA THR A 22 4.17 -13.51 9.84
C THR A 22 4.60 -12.51 8.78
N PHE A 23 4.45 -11.22 9.02
CA PHE A 23 4.83 -10.19 8.05
C PHE A 23 5.14 -8.89 8.78
N ARG A 24 5.68 -7.93 8.01
CA ARG A 24 5.87 -6.57 8.51
C ARG A 24 5.38 -5.56 7.48
N LEU A 25 4.82 -4.46 7.96
CA LEU A 25 4.50 -3.29 7.17
C LEU A 25 5.56 -2.24 7.41
N ARG A 26 5.94 -1.54 6.35
CA ARG A 26 6.91 -0.46 6.44
C ARG A 26 6.53 0.61 5.42
N MET A 27 6.79 1.87 5.75
CA MET A 27 6.58 2.97 4.80
C MET A 27 7.18 2.61 3.44
N LEU A 28 6.36 2.75 2.39
CA LEU A 28 6.79 2.47 1.02
C LEU A 28 7.69 3.58 0.51
N THR A 29 8.86 3.22 0.00
CA THR A 29 9.82 4.19 -0.53
C THR A 29 10.31 3.76 -1.90
N ILE A 30 11.04 4.66 -2.58
CA ILE A 30 11.63 4.35 -3.88
C ILE A 30 12.63 3.19 -3.81
N HIS A 31 13.18 2.91 -2.65
CA HIS A 31 14.15 1.82 -2.47
C HIS A 31 13.49 0.44 -2.55
N ASP A 32 12.16 0.38 -2.52
CA ASP A 32 11.40 -0.87 -2.58
C ASP A 32 11.07 -1.31 -4.01
N VAL A 33 11.49 -0.55 -5.03
CA VAL A 33 10.98 -0.73 -6.39
C VAL A 33 11.20 -2.12 -6.97
N VAL A 34 12.35 -2.75 -6.76
CA VAL A 34 12.63 -4.07 -7.35
C VAL A 34 11.69 -5.12 -6.78
N LYS A 35 11.52 -5.14 -5.47
CA LYS A 35 10.64 -6.09 -4.79
C LYS A 35 9.18 -5.81 -5.10
N ASP A 36 8.80 -4.54 -5.15
CA ASP A 36 7.45 -4.13 -5.48
C ASP A 36 7.08 -4.54 -6.90
N TYR A 37 7.96 -4.25 -7.85
CA TYR A 37 7.75 -4.59 -9.25
C TYR A 37 7.58 -6.09 -9.45
N ASP A 38 8.39 -6.89 -8.77
CA ASP A 38 8.27 -8.35 -8.81
C ASP A 38 6.90 -8.80 -8.30
N ALA A 39 6.46 -8.28 -7.16
CA ALA A 39 5.16 -8.64 -6.58
C ALA A 39 4.00 -8.22 -7.49
N VAL A 40 4.07 -7.01 -8.04
CA VAL A 40 3.01 -6.46 -8.90
C VAL A 40 2.90 -7.27 -10.20
N MET A 41 4.02 -7.47 -10.89
CA MET A 41 3.96 -8.10 -12.20
C MET A 41 3.66 -9.60 -12.15
N THR A 42 4.08 -10.29 -11.09
CA THR A 42 3.71 -11.69 -10.91
C THR A 42 2.24 -11.88 -10.50
N SER A 43 1.59 -10.79 -10.07
CA SER A 43 0.19 -10.80 -9.65
C SER A 43 -0.69 -9.96 -10.57
N ARG A 44 -0.20 -9.56 -11.73
CA ARG A 44 -0.83 -8.54 -12.57
C ARG A 44 -2.31 -8.80 -12.88
N LYS A 45 -2.63 -10.02 -13.28
CA LYS A 45 -4.02 -10.35 -13.62
C LYS A 45 -4.96 -10.25 -12.42
N TYR A 46 -4.50 -10.69 -11.28
CA TYR A 46 -5.27 -10.64 -10.04
C TYR A 46 -5.50 -9.19 -9.59
N LEU A 47 -4.52 -8.31 -9.81
CA LEU A 47 -4.58 -6.94 -9.32
C LEU A 47 -5.42 -6.00 -10.19
N GLN A 48 -5.88 -6.45 -11.37
CA GLN A 48 -6.71 -5.61 -12.22
C GLN A 48 -7.95 -5.13 -11.46
N GLY A 49 -8.17 -3.82 -11.45
CA GLY A 49 -9.32 -3.23 -10.79
C GLY A 49 -9.18 -3.00 -9.30
N VAL A 50 -8.03 -3.29 -8.69
CA VAL A 50 -7.84 -3.08 -7.25
C VAL A 50 -8.04 -1.62 -6.85
N PHE A 51 -7.72 -0.67 -7.74
CA PHE A 51 -7.96 0.76 -7.52
C PHE A 51 -9.26 1.25 -8.16
N GLY A 52 -10.13 0.35 -8.58
CA GLY A 52 -11.42 0.68 -9.14
C GLY A 52 -11.57 0.22 -10.59
N PRO A 53 -12.82 0.14 -11.09
CA PRO A 53 -13.09 -0.40 -12.42
C PRO A 53 -12.58 0.47 -13.57
N SER A 54 -12.31 1.76 -13.32
CA SER A 54 -11.78 2.67 -14.34
C SER A 54 -10.25 2.69 -14.38
N SER A 55 -9.59 1.99 -13.45
CA SER A 55 -8.12 1.93 -13.40
C SER A 55 -7.62 0.73 -14.20
N ASP A 56 -6.61 0.96 -15.03
CA ASP A 56 -5.94 -0.10 -15.79
C ASP A 56 -4.66 -0.60 -15.11
N TRP A 57 -4.40 -0.14 -13.89
CA TRP A 57 -3.23 -0.58 -13.13
C TRP A 57 -3.40 -2.01 -12.62
N PRO A 58 -2.38 -2.87 -12.68
CA PRO A 58 -1.10 -2.62 -13.35
C PRO A 58 -1.22 -2.92 -14.85
N ALA A 59 -0.67 -1.99 -15.66
CA ALA A 59 -0.66 -2.17 -17.10
C ALA A 59 0.21 -3.36 -17.49
N GLU A 60 -0.13 -4.00 -18.61
CA GLU A 60 0.62 -5.17 -19.08
C GLU A 60 2.09 -4.84 -19.33
N ASP A 61 2.35 -3.61 -19.79
CA ASP A 61 3.69 -3.14 -20.11
C ASP A 61 4.29 -2.21 -19.05
N LEU A 62 3.78 -2.29 -17.82
CA LEU A 62 4.34 -1.51 -16.72
C LEU A 62 5.84 -1.74 -16.62
N SER A 63 6.62 -0.66 -16.73
CA SER A 63 8.08 -0.73 -16.65
C SER A 63 8.55 -0.55 -15.21
N LEU A 64 9.79 -1.00 -14.94
CA LEU A 64 10.41 -0.76 -13.65
C LEU A 64 10.54 0.73 -13.37
N GLU A 65 10.87 1.52 -14.41
CA GLU A 65 10.95 2.98 -14.29
C GLU A 65 9.60 3.58 -13.91
N GLN A 66 8.51 3.16 -14.53
CA GLN A 66 7.19 3.68 -14.18
C GLN A 66 6.81 3.29 -12.76
N ASP A 67 7.13 2.07 -12.33
CA ASP A 67 6.88 1.65 -10.95
C ASP A 67 7.68 2.51 -9.98
N LEU A 68 8.92 2.84 -10.31
CA LEU A 68 9.74 3.74 -9.50
C LEU A 68 9.08 5.12 -9.35
N ILE A 69 8.53 5.65 -10.44
CA ILE A 69 7.81 6.94 -10.41
C ILE A 69 6.59 6.83 -9.51
N ASP A 70 5.85 5.73 -9.61
CA ASP A 70 4.66 5.50 -8.77
C ASP A 70 5.04 5.46 -7.29
N LEU A 71 6.14 4.78 -6.94
CA LEU A 71 6.61 4.71 -5.56
C LEU A 71 7.07 6.08 -5.05
N ALA A 72 7.70 6.88 -5.92
CA ALA A 72 8.11 8.24 -5.56
C ALA A 72 6.90 9.10 -5.23
N TRP A 73 5.81 8.95 -5.98
CA TRP A 73 4.56 9.66 -5.71
C TRP A 73 3.99 9.27 -4.34
N HIS A 74 3.94 7.97 -4.04
CA HIS A 74 3.45 7.49 -2.75
C HIS A 74 4.33 7.99 -1.60
N GLN A 75 5.63 8.00 -1.78
CA GLN A 75 6.56 8.48 -0.78
C GLN A 75 6.34 9.98 -0.50
N LYS A 76 6.16 10.76 -1.56
CA LYS A 76 5.86 12.19 -1.44
C LYS A 76 4.55 12.41 -0.67
N GLU A 77 3.51 11.64 -1.00
CA GLU A 77 2.22 11.76 -0.32
C GLU A 77 2.31 11.41 1.16
N PHE A 78 3.11 10.42 1.50
CA PHE A 78 3.34 10.05 2.89
C PHE A 78 4.02 11.19 3.65
N GLN A 79 5.07 11.77 3.06
CA GLN A 79 5.79 12.88 3.67
C GLN A 79 4.92 14.13 3.82
N ASN A 80 4.01 14.35 2.89
CA ASN A 80 3.06 15.46 2.94
C ASN A 80 1.84 15.16 3.81
N ARG A 81 1.73 13.93 4.34
CA ARG A 81 0.64 13.49 5.23
C ARG A 81 -0.73 13.52 4.55
N THR A 82 -0.76 13.35 3.22
CA THR A 82 -2.01 13.36 2.44
C THR A 82 -2.54 11.97 2.13
N SER A 83 -1.66 10.97 2.06
CA SER A 83 -2.03 9.56 2.00
C SER A 83 -0.84 8.74 2.46
N PHE A 84 -1.09 7.50 2.89
CA PHE A 84 -0.04 6.67 3.49
C PHE A 84 -0.01 5.31 2.82
N ALA A 85 1.10 4.98 2.17
CA ALA A 85 1.30 3.69 1.53
C ALA A 85 2.38 2.90 2.27
N TYR A 86 2.11 1.63 2.52
CA TYR A 86 3.01 0.72 3.22
C TYR A 86 3.27 -0.50 2.35
N THR A 87 4.54 -0.90 2.25
CA THR A 87 4.87 -2.19 1.67
C THR A 87 4.72 -3.26 2.75
N VAL A 88 4.16 -4.40 2.34
CA VAL A 88 4.07 -5.58 3.21
C VAL A 88 5.19 -6.52 2.80
N THR A 89 6.06 -6.86 3.74
CA THR A 89 7.23 -7.70 3.43
C THR A 89 7.25 -8.96 4.27
N SER A 90 8.03 -9.94 3.83
CA SER A 90 8.42 -11.05 4.68
C SER A 90 9.22 -10.51 5.88
N LEU A 91 9.29 -11.29 6.96
CA LEU A 91 9.98 -10.82 8.18
C LEU A 91 11.44 -10.48 7.92
N ASP A 92 12.09 -11.17 6.98
CA ASP A 92 13.47 -10.88 6.58
C ASP A 92 13.60 -9.76 5.55
N GLU A 93 12.47 -9.17 5.13
CA GLU A 93 12.36 -8.09 4.16
C GLU A 93 12.92 -8.42 2.76
N GLN A 94 13.05 -9.70 2.45
CA GLN A 94 13.58 -10.12 1.13
C GLN A 94 12.54 -10.10 0.03
N ARG A 95 11.24 -10.16 0.38
CA ARG A 95 10.16 -10.22 -0.60
C ARG A 95 9.06 -9.23 -0.26
N CYS A 96 8.51 -8.60 -1.28
CA CYS A 96 7.25 -7.85 -1.14
C CYS A 96 6.09 -8.84 -1.21
N LEU A 97 5.26 -8.84 -0.18
CA LEU A 97 4.08 -9.72 -0.11
C LEU A 97 2.79 -8.99 -0.46
N GLY A 98 2.82 -7.67 -0.51
CA GLY A 98 1.65 -6.87 -0.83
C GLY A 98 1.86 -5.40 -0.52
N CYS A 99 0.79 -4.65 -0.56
CA CYS A 99 0.79 -3.23 -0.20
C CYS A 99 -0.51 -2.85 0.49
N VAL A 100 -0.44 -1.80 1.31
CA VAL A 100 -1.59 -1.19 1.96
C VAL A 100 -1.56 0.29 1.68
N TYR A 101 -2.70 0.85 1.27
CA TYR A 101 -2.83 2.28 0.97
C TYR A 101 -3.95 2.86 1.83
N LEU A 102 -3.67 3.96 2.52
CA LEU A 102 -4.65 4.70 3.31
C LEU A 102 -4.88 6.04 2.64
N TYR A 103 -6.07 6.24 2.13
CA TYR A 103 -6.46 7.46 1.40
C TYR A 103 -7.57 8.21 2.13
N PRO A 104 -7.69 9.53 1.92
CA PRO A 104 -8.88 10.25 2.36
C PRO A 104 -10.10 9.70 1.62
N THR A 105 -11.23 9.61 2.30
CA THR A 105 -12.48 9.17 1.68
C THR A 105 -13.42 10.35 1.49
N GLN A 106 -14.26 10.26 0.44
CA GLN A 106 -15.33 11.20 0.21
C GLN A 106 -16.68 10.66 0.68
N VAL A 107 -16.68 9.43 1.20
CA VAL A 107 -17.91 8.81 1.70
C VAL A 107 -18.20 9.37 3.09
N THR A 108 -19.41 9.92 3.28
CA THR A 108 -19.87 10.46 4.55
C THR A 108 -19.88 9.34 5.62
N ASP A 109 -19.54 9.67 6.84
CA ASP A 109 -19.48 8.76 7.98
C ASP A 109 -18.24 7.87 8.05
N TYR A 110 -17.30 7.99 7.09
CA TYR A 110 -16.02 7.27 7.11
C TYR A 110 -14.87 8.26 7.03
N ASP A 111 -13.80 7.95 7.76
CA ASP A 111 -12.63 8.83 7.86
C ASP A 111 -11.55 8.49 6.84
N ILE A 112 -11.40 7.22 6.50
CA ILE A 112 -10.29 6.71 5.69
C ILE A 112 -10.79 5.63 4.72
N GLN A 113 -10.26 5.66 3.51
CA GLN A 113 -10.43 4.57 2.55
C GLN A 113 -9.18 3.69 2.59
N VAL A 114 -9.38 2.39 2.78
CA VAL A 114 -8.29 1.42 2.78
C VAL A 114 -8.35 0.61 1.49
N ILE A 115 -7.22 0.57 0.76
CA ILE A 115 -7.03 -0.33 -0.36
C ILE A 115 -5.81 -1.18 -0.02
N LEU A 116 -5.92 -2.50 -0.16
CA LEU A 116 -4.80 -3.38 0.09
C LEU A 116 -4.82 -4.55 -0.89
N TRP A 117 -3.66 -5.15 -1.10
CA TRP A 117 -3.56 -6.36 -1.89
C TRP A 117 -2.41 -7.23 -1.36
N ALA A 118 -2.59 -8.55 -1.51
CA ALA A 118 -1.53 -9.52 -1.28
C ALA A 118 -1.12 -10.10 -2.64
N ARG A 119 0.17 -10.40 -2.80
CA ARG A 119 0.63 -11.01 -4.05
C ARG A 119 -0.02 -12.36 -4.24
N GLN A 120 -0.23 -12.72 -5.50
CA GLN A 120 -1.01 -13.92 -5.84
C GLN A 120 -0.49 -15.19 -5.17
N SER A 121 0.83 -15.34 -5.06
CA SER A 121 1.43 -16.52 -4.44
C SER A 121 1.05 -16.70 -2.96
N GLU A 122 0.57 -15.65 -2.29
CA GLU A 122 0.24 -15.69 -0.87
C GLU A 122 -1.26 -15.80 -0.60
N LEU A 123 -2.09 -15.83 -1.64
CA LEU A 123 -3.55 -15.89 -1.45
C LEU A 123 -3.99 -17.19 -0.79
N ALA A 124 -3.37 -18.31 -1.16
CA ALA A 124 -3.71 -19.62 -0.59
C ALA A 124 -3.41 -19.72 0.91
N SER A 125 -2.45 -18.94 1.41
CA SER A 125 -2.10 -18.92 2.83
C SER A 125 -3.03 -18.02 3.65
N GLY A 126 -3.94 -17.28 3.00
CA GLY A 126 -4.86 -16.39 3.70
C GLY A 126 -4.23 -15.06 4.10
N LEU A 127 -3.11 -14.67 3.50
CA LEU A 127 -2.41 -13.45 3.85
C LEU A 127 -3.30 -12.20 3.72
N GLU A 128 -4.09 -12.11 2.65
CA GLU A 128 -4.94 -10.94 2.42
C GLU A 128 -5.94 -10.74 3.56
N THR A 129 -6.54 -11.82 4.05
CA THR A 129 -7.47 -11.77 5.18
C THR A 129 -6.77 -11.35 6.47
N ARG A 130 -5.59 -11.93 6.75
CA ARG A 130 -4.81 -11.57 7.94
C ARG A 130 -4.34 -10.13 7.88
N LEU A 131 -3.95 -9.67 6.69
CA LEU A 131 -3.52 -8.30 6.47
C LEU A 131 -4.64 -7.31 6.75
N LEU A 132 -5.83 -7.58 6.22
CA LEU A 132 -7.00 -6.72 6.45
C LEU A 132 -7.31 -6.62 7.93
N LYS A 133 -7.30 -7.74 8.65
CA LYS A 133 -7.55 -7.74 10.08
C LYS A 133 -6.51 -6.91 10.85
N SER A 134 -5.23 -7.13 10.54
CA SER A 134 -4.14 -6.40 11.22
C SER A 134 -4.22 -4.91 10.96
N VAL A 135 -4.54 -4.50 9.74
CA VAL A 135 -4.67 -3.08 9.39
C VAL A 135 -5.86 -2.45 10.10
N LYS A 136 -6.99 -3.14 10.15
CA LYS A 136 -8.17 -2.64 10.88
C LYS A 136 -7.86 -2.42 12.35
N ASP A 137 -7.25 -3.42 13.00
CA ASP A 137 -6.89 -3.32 14.42
C ASP A 137 -5.91 -2.17 14.65
N TRP A 138 -4.97 -1.98 13.74
CA TRP A 138 -3.95 -0.93 13.83
C TRP A 138 -4.54 0.46 13.69
N ILE A 139 -5.46 0.66 12.73
CA ILE A 139 -6.10 1.96 12.50
C ILE A 139 -6.99 2.37 13.68
N GLU A 140 -7.61 1.40 14.34
CA GLU A 140 -8.53 1.65 15.45
C GLU A 140 -7.83 1.98 16.77
N GLU A 141 -6.52 1.90 16.83
CA GLU A 141 -5.76 2.28 18.04
C GLU A 141 -5.67 3.81 18.22
#